data_d057389f666e0293d8d190bad87577b3
#
_entry.id   d057389f666e0293d8d190bad87577b3
#
_cell.length_a   1.000
_cell.length_b   1.000
_cell.length_c   1.000
_cell.angle_alpha   90.00
_cell.angle_beta   90.00
_cell.angle_gamma   90.00
#
_symmetry.space_group_name_H-M   'P 1'
#
loop_
_entity.id
_entity.type
_entity.pdbx_description
1 polymer ?
#
loop_
_entity_poly.entity_id
_entity_poly.type
_entity_poly.pdbx_seq_one_letter_code
_entity_poly.pdbx_strand_id
1 'polypeptide(L)'
;VGRGVGAYGQMHCISMILQAMRDEWIGEDKKAIYMDTLRRLFQFFFVTYLDQEHGYLVIRDEERTTIPRHTTRMANLDAARYLCQWSRLARSVGGSMAVPPIPSKTIGRFVMFDKSHKKEQGMFIYQDGESGLNLQIPLISSGSNRTSDSLAFPHCPGVFDWPANKYMPVLLPELTFGEHVIIPSFYGKNCTTGLGLRKSFYFRYDQPELITKDEKIIPDLGSCKVNWTFSGKKITGEFTFTVKNQVQLDKMRYQIALGLPHSQYRNASSFTLGPDSLRAEVIKDDFHATWVDTEIVSEDPTFCSYYGKIHYIQTLVREHPLIMRPGQQYNLTISFEPDVIAIEE
;
A
#
# COMPACT_ATOMS: atom_id res chain seq x y z
N VAL A 1 0.82 10.24 5.38
CA VAL A 1 1.55 9.41 4.43
C VAL A 1 1.42 9.94 3.01
N GLY A 2 0.26 10.43 2.58
CA GLY A 2 -0.08 10.76 1.23
C GLY A 2 0.98 11.50 0.39
N ARG A 3 1.44 12.64 0.80
CA ARG A 3 2.48 13.39 0.05
C ARG A 3 3.88 12.76 0.09
N GLY A 4 4.09 11.79 0.97
CA GLY A 4 5.41 11.20 1.19
C GLY A 4 5.86 10.18 0.16
N VAL A 5 4.94 9.64 -0.64
CA VAL A 5 5.25 8.56 -1.61
C VAL A 5 5.40 9.04 -3.05
N GLY A 6 4.88 10.22 -3.40
CA GLY A 6 5.02 10.79 -4.73
C GLY A 6 6.34 11.54 -4.93
N ALA A 7 6.50 12.13 -6.10
CA ALA A 7 7.71 12.87 -6.50
C ALA A 7 8.15 13.91 -5.47
N TYR A 8 7.23 14.68 -4.93
CA TYR A 8 7.53 15.66 -3.88
C TYR A 8 8.08 15.04 -2.60
N GLY A 9 7.47 13.95 -2.13
CA GLY A 9 7.94 13.25 -0.94
C GLY A 9 9.35 12.71 -1.11
N GLN A 10 9.64 12.13 -2.26
CA GLN A 10 10.97 11.64 -2.59
C GLN A 10 11.99 12.78 -2.65
N MET A 11 11.66 13.89 -3.33
CA MET A 11 12.51 15.06 -3.40
C MET A 11 12.84 15.62 -2.00
N HIS A 12 11.84 15.69 -1.13
CA HIS A 12 12.05 16.13 0.25
C HIS A 12 12.91 15.15 1.05
N CYS A 13 12.64 13.83 0.97
CA CYS A 13 13.44 12.83 1.67
C CYS A 13 14.91 12.87 1.28
N ILE A 14 15.20 12.93 -0.02
CA ILE A 14 16.57 13.06 -0.53
C ILE A 14 17.23 14.33 0.05
N SER A 15 16.54 15.46 -0.03
CA SER A 15 17.05 16.74 0.46
C SER A 15 17.32 16.70 1.97
N MET A 16 16.40 16.15 2.75
CA MET A 16 16.55 16.05 4.20
C MET A 16 17.72 15.16 4.61
N ILE A 17 17.91 14.02 3.94
CA ILE A 17 19.02 13.11 4.25
C ILE A 17 20.36 13.78 3.90
N LEU A 18 20.48 14.37 2.71
CA LEU A 18 21.68 15.08 2.30
C LEU A 18 22.01 16.25 3.24
N GLN A 19 21.00 17.00 3.66
CA GLN A 19 21.14 18.09 4.62
C GLN A 19 21.61 17.57 5.98
N ALA A 20 20.98 16.53 6.50
CA ALA A 20 21.34 15.93 7.78
C ALA A 20 22.76 15.33 7.79
N MET A 21 23.21 14.79 6.65
CA MET A 21 24.58 14.31 6.51
C MET A 21 25.58 15.47 6.46
N ARG A 22 25.28 16.56 5.73
CA ARG A 22 26.12 17.74 5.66
C ARG A 22 26.28 18.40 7.04
N ASP A 23 25.19 18.50 7.78
CA ASP A 23 25.15 19.18 9.07
C ASP A 23 25.50 18.24 10.24
N GLU A 24 26.02 17.04 9.91
CA GLU A 24 26.50 16.04 10.87
C GLU A 24 25.46 15.58 11.90
N TRP A 25 24.16 15.69 11.58
CA TRP A 25 23.08 15.19 12.43
C TRP A 25 22.99 13.66 12.45
N ILE A 26 23.63 13.03 11.46
CA ILE A 26 23.69 11.57 11.33
C ILE A 26 25.03 11.11 11.84
N GLY A 27 25.02 10.32 12.92
CA GLY A 27 26.24 9.73 13.46
C GLY A 27 26.92 8.78 12.47
N GLU A 28 28.22 8.60 12.61
CA GLU A 28 29.06 7.79 11.72
C GLU A 28 28.55 6.34 11.60
N ASP A 29 28.04 5.79 12.69
CA ASP A 29 27.44 4.44 12.76
C ASP A 29 26.25 4.25 11.83
N LYS A 30 25.59 5.33 11.44
CA LYS A 30 24.39 5.33 10.57
C LYS A 30 24.66 5.85 9.16
N LYS A 31 25.78 6.49 8.92
CA LYS A 31 26.08 7.10 7.61
C LYS A 31 25.93 6.10 6.46
N ALA A 32 26.44 4.88 6.61
CA ALA A 32 26.34 3.85 5.57
C ALA A 32 24.88 3.51 5.24
N ILE A 33 24.00 3.42 6.27
CA ILE A 33 22.57 3.14 6.08
C ILE A 33 21.90 4.28 5.29
N TYR A 34 22.19 5.52 5.66
CA TYR A 34 21.59 6.67 4.98
C TYR A 34 22.13 6.86 3.56
N MET A 35 23.41 6.54 3.32
CA MET A 35 23.98 6.53 1.96
C MET A 35 23.33 5.48 1.08
N ASP A 36 23.12 4.24 1.57
CA ASP A 36 22.38 3.23 0.83
C ASP A 36 20.93 3.65 0.57
N THR A 37 20.29 4.26 1.55
CA THR A 37 18.94 4.82 1.39
C THR A 37 18.90 5.90 0.31
N LEU A 38 19.86 6.81 0.29
CA LEU A 38 19.99 7.82 -0.77
C LEU A 38 20.18 7.20 -2.14
N ARG A 39 21.05 6.21 -2.26
CA ARG A 39 21.29 5.49 -3.51
C ARG A 39 19.98 4.92 -4.07
N ARG A 40 19.22 4.22 -3.24
CA ARG A 40 17.92 3.63 -3.63
C ARG A 40 16.88 4.70 -4.01
N LEU A 41 16.81 5.79 -3.24
CA LEU A 41 15.92 6.91 -3.54
C LEU A 41 16.27 7.59 -4.86
N PHE A 42 17.55 7.80 -5.14
CA PHE A 42 17.99 8.36 -6.41
C PHE A 42 17.72 7.41 -7.57
N GLN A 43 18.04 6.12 -7.44
CA GLN A 43 17.72 5.13 -8.47
C GLN A 43 16.23 5.16 -8.79
N PHE A 44 15.38 5.06 -7.78
CA PHE A 44 13.93 5.08 -7.97
C PHE A 44 13.46 6.39 -8.62
N PHE A 45 13.95 7.54 -8.15
CA PHE A 45 13.58 8.85 -8.69
C PHE A 45 13.97 9.00 -10.17
N PHE A 46 15.19 8.63 -10.51
CA PHE A 46 15.66 8.73 -11.88
C PHE A 46 14.98 7.72 -12.80
N VAL A 47 14.79 6.47 -12.39
CA VAL A 47 14.08 5.47 -13.19
C VAL A 47 12.65 5.92 -13.45
N THR A 48 11.98 6.51 -12.46
CA THR A 48 10.58 6.92 -12.60
C THR A 48 10.40 8.18 -13.45
N TYR A 49 11.30 9.15 -13.32
CA TYR A 49 11.10 10.49 -13.89
C TYR A 49 12.10 10.90 -14.96
N LEU A 50 13.08 10.06 -15.29
CA LEU A 50 14.00 10.34 -16.39
C LEU A 50 13.33 10.01 -17.73
N ASP A 51 13.20 11.03 -18.57
CA ASP A 51 12.90 10.82 -19.98
C ASP A 51 14.19 10.33 -20.66
N GLN A 52 14.24 9.04 -20.93
CA GLN A 52 15.45 8.41 -21.51
C GLN A 52 15.75 8.85 -22.95
N GLU A 53 14.72 9.21 -23.69
CA GLU A 53 14.86 9.65 -25.06
C GLU A 53 15.55 11.03 -25.15
N HIS A 54 15.16 11.94 -24.26
CA HIS A 54 15.62 13.32 -24.28
C HIS A 54 16.64 13.66 -23.19
N GLY A 55 16.89 12.74 -22.25
CA GLY A 55 17.89 12.91 -21.20
C GLY A 55 17.57 13.96 -20.15
N TYR A 56 16.31 14.26 -19.90
CA TYR A 56 15.88 15.20 -18.86
C TYR A 56 14.86 14.59 -17.90
N LEU A 57 14.78 15.14 -16.70
CA LEU A 57 13.78 14.72 -15.72
C LEU A 57 12.47 15.47 -15.96
N VAL A 58 11.39 14.71 -16.11
CA VAL A 58 10.05 15.26 -16.28
C VAL A 58 9.04 14.48 -15.43
N ILE A 59 8.25 15.21 -14.68
CA ILE A 59 7.07 14.67 -13.98
C ILE A 59 5.88 14.93 -14.88
N ARG A 60 5.38 13.88 -15.51
CA ARG A 60 4.26 13.95 -16.46
C ARG A 60 2.93 14.00 -15.73
N ASP A 61 1.88 14.45 -16.41
CA ASP A 61 0.53 14.51 -15.80
C ASP A 61 0.01 13.11 -15.45
N GLU A 62 0.37 12.10 -16.23
CA GLU A 62 0.02 10.70 -15.98
C GLU A 62 0.69 10.12 -14.74
N GLU A 63 1.89 10.58 -14.45
CA GLU A 63 2.71 10.17 -13.29
C GLU A 63 2.50 11.10 -12.09
N ARG A 64 1.61 12.04 -12.25
CA ARG A 64 1.38 13.06 -11.23
C ARG A 64 0.55 12.52 -10.09
N THR A 65 1.12 12.69 -8.98
CA THR A 65 0.55 12.31 -7.72
C THR A 65 -0.29 13.44 -7.15
N THR A 66 -1.53 13.19 -6.88
CA THR A 66 -2.21 13.61 -5.67
C THR A 66 -2.86 14.96 -5.55
N ILE A 67 -2.49 15.99 -6.27
CA ILE A 67 -3.16 17.27 -6.08
C ILE A 67 -3.51 17.89 -7.42
N PRO A 68 -4.79 18.02 -7.75
CA PRO A 68 -5.25 18.68 -8.97
C PRO A 68 -4.75 20.10 -9.15
N ARG A 69 -4.24 20.71 -8.07
CA ARG A 69 -3.73 22.09 -8.05
C ARG A 69 -2.29 22.25 -8.49
N HIS A 70 -1.50 21.18 -8.46
CA HIS A 70 -0.13 21.24 -8.92
C HIS A 70 -0.08 20.80 -10.38
N THR A 71 0.05 21.75 -11.24
CA THR A 71 0.27 21.47 -12.66
C THR A 71 1.62 20.81 -12.85
N THR A 72 1.77 19.97 -13.88
CA THR A 72 3.05 19.35 -14.28
C THR A 72 4.16 20.39 -14.37
N ARG A 73 3.85 21.58 -14.84
CA ARG A 73 4.78 22.70 -14.92
C ARG A 73 5.43 23.05 -13.56
N MET A 74 4.63 23.09 -12.49
CA MET A 74 5.15 23.38 -11.15
C MET A 74 5.98 22.24 -10.62
N ALA A 75 5.57 21.01 -10.85
CA ALA A 75 6.34 19.84 -10.42
C ALA A 75 7.70 19.76 -11.11
N ASN A 76 7.76 20.04 -12.40
CA ASN A 76 9.03 20.08 -13.15
C ASN A 76 9.95 21.22 -12.73
N LEU A 77 9.41 22.39 -12.42
CA LEU A 77 10.18 23.50 -11.88
C LEU A 77 10.79 23.15 -10.51
N ASP A 78 10.02 22.51 -9.65
CA ASP A 78 10.51 22.05 -8.36
C ASP A 78 11.57 20.94 -8.52
N ALA A 79 11.40 20.00 -9.44
CA ALA A 79 12.40 18.98 -9.73
C ALA A 79 13.75 19.63 -10.14
N ALA A 80 13.72 20.61 -11.03
CA ALA A 80 14.93 21.34 -11.42
C ALA A 80 15.60 22.04 -10.22
N ARG A 81 14.82 22.68 -9.37
CA ARG A 81 15.30 23.31 -8.14
C ARG A 81 15.98 22.30 -7.21
N TYR A 82 15.35 21.16 -6.99
CA TYR A 82 15.89 20.11 -6.13
C TYR A 82 17.16 19.50 -6.71
N LEU A 83 17.26 19.28 -8.01
CA LEU A 83 18.48 18.79 -8.64
C LEU A 83 19.68 19.74 -8.39
N CYS A 84 19.46 21.03 -8.51
CA CYS A 84 20.50 22.03 -8.18
C CYS A 84 20.90 21.96 -6.70
N GLN A 85 19.93 21.84 -5.80
CA GLN A 85 20.18 21.69 -4.37
C GLN A 85 20.94 20.41 -4.06
N TRP A 86 20.54 19.27 -4.62
CA TRP A 86 21.21 17.99 -4.40
C TRP A 86 22.65 17.98 -4.90
N SER A 87 22.89 18.55 -6.07
CA SER A 87 24.26 18.68 -6.59
C SER A 87 25.18 19.45 -5.63
N ARG A 88 24.66 20.49 -5.01
CA ARG A 88 25.43 21.27 -4.02
C ARG A 88 25.67 20.48 -2.73
N LEU A 89 24.62 19.85 -2.20
CA LEU A 89 24.69 19.08 -0.96
C LEU A 89 25.56 17.83 -1.12
N ALA A 90 25.43 17.10 -2.23
CA ALA A 90 26.25 15.92 -2.49
C ALA A 90 27.76 16.24 -2.54
N ARG A 91 28.16 17.40 -3.11
CA ARG A 91 29.54 17.85 -3.10
C ARG A 91 30.04 18.10 -1.68
N SER A 92 29.20 18.63 -0.79
CA SER A 92 29.60 18.94 0.59
C SER A 92 29.76 17.71 1.47
N VAL A 93 29.07 16.59 1.14
CA VAL A 93 29.16 15.32 1.89
C VAL A 93 30.21 14.35 1.34
N GLY A 94 31.08 14.80 0.44
CA GLY A 94 32.23 14.01 -0.02
C GLY A 94 31.98 13.06 -1.19
N GLY A 95 30.89 13.21 -1.88
CA GLY A 95 30.71 12.87 -3.31
C GLY A 95 30.70 11.43 -3.79
N SER A 96 31.21 10.46 -3.09
CA SER A 96 31.16 9.09 -3.59
C SER A 96 29.90 8.38 -3.11
N MET A 97 28.95 8.20 -4.01
CA MET A 97 27.79 7.32 -3.80
C MET A 97 28.14 5.82 -3.94
N ALA A 98 29.42 5.51 -4.18
CA ALA A 98 29.93 4.15 -4.27
C ALA A 98 30.06 3.50 -2.88
N VAL A 99 28.98 3.47 -2.14
CA VAL A 99 28.87 2.65 -0.92
C VAL A 99 28.34 1.28 -1.34
N PRO A 100 29.03 0.20 -0.95
CA PRO A 100 28.49 -1.14 -1.21
C PRO A 100 27.07 -1.25 -0.67
N PRO A 101 26.14 -1.89 -1.41
CA PRO A 101 24.81 -2.10 -0.91
C PRO A 101 24.86 -2.83 0.41
N ILE A 102 24.15 -2.33 1.42
CA ILE A 102 24.01 -3.04 2.68
C ILE A 102 23.10 -4.23 2.39
N PRO A 103 23.53 -5.47 2.71
CA PRO A 103 22.67 -6.62 2.53
C PRO A 103 21.35 -6.41 3.25
N SER A 104 20.27 -6.37 2.50
CA SER A 104 18.94 -6.22 3.06
C SER A 104 18.61 -7.45 3.89
N LYS A 105 18.18 -7.24 5.12
CA LYS A 105 17.66 -8.31 5.97
C LYS A 105 16.15 -8.38 5.79
N THR A 106 15.62 -9.59 5.73
CA THR A 106 14.17 -9.77 5.82
C THR A 106 13.71 -9.46 7.23
N ILE A 107 12.84 -8.48 7.36
CA ILE A 107 12.29 -8.02 8.63
C ILE A 107 10.76 -7.89 8.55
N GLY A 108 10.09 -8.16 9.66
CA GLY A 108 8.67 -7.86 9.84
C GLY A 108 8.47 -7.32 11.24
N ARG A 109 7.95 -6.11 11.38
CA ARG A 109 7.81 -5.44 12.67
C ARG A 109 6.57 -4.56 12.73
N PHE A 110 5.84 -4.65 13.83
CA PHE A 110 4.78 -3.71 14.17
C PHE A 110 5.32 -2.66 15.14
N VAL A 111 5.22 -1.39 14.75
CA VAL A 111 5.55 -0.25 15.62
C VAL A 111 4.24 0.32 16.13
N MET A 112 3.99 0.12 17.42
CA MET A 112 2.79 0.60 18.08
C MET A 112 2.94 2.09 18.40
N PHE A 113 1.98 2.91 18.00
CA PHE A 113 1.96 4.35 18.28
C PHE A 113 1.08 4.69 19.47
N ASP A 114 -0.06 4.00 19.59
CA ASP A 114 -1.01 4.20 20.66
C ASP A 114 -1.59 2.86 21.11
N LYS A 115 -1.70 2.70 22.42
CA LYS A 115 -2.31 1.55 23.04
C LYS A 115 -3.26 2.01 24.13
N SER A 116 -4.54 1.82 23.88
CA SER A 116 -5.59 2.05 24.88
C SER A 116 -6.28 0.74 25.24
N HIS A 117 -7.15 0.79 26.25
CA HIS A 117 -7.96 -0.38 26.63
C HIS A 117 -8.84 -0.91 25.50
N LYS A 118 -9.25 -0.02 24.57
CA LYS A 118 -10.18 -0.36 23.49
C LYS A 118 -9.51 -0.59 22.14
N LYS A 119 -8.34 -0.02 21.89
CA LYS A 119 -7.69 -0.06 20.57
C LYS A 119 -6.17 -0.06 20.66
N GLU A 120 -5.55 -0.67 19.67
CA GLU A 120 -4.12 -0.62 19.38
C GLU A 120 -3.94 -0.04 17.99
N GLN A 121 -3.08 0.96 17.86
CA GLN A 121 -2.79 1.63 16.61
C GLN A 121 -1.29 1.67 16.35
N GLY A 122 -0.90 1.56 15.10
CA GLY A 122 0.51 1.53 14.74
C GLY A 122 0.73 1.32 13.26
N MET A 123 1.96 0.96 12.92
CA MET A 123 2.39 0.65 11.56
C MET A 123 3.10 -0.69 11.57
N PHE A 124 2.65 -1.63 10.76
CA PHE A 124 3.43 -2.80 10.42
C PHE A 124 4.33 -2.48 9.24
N ILE A 125 5.58 -2.90 9.31
CA ILE A 125 6.59 -2.72 8.26
C ILE A 125 7.13 -4.11 7.91
N TYR A 126 7.16 -4.42 6.63
CA TYR A 126 7.82 -5.60 6.09
C TYR A 126 8.82 -5.21 5.03
N GLN A 127 9.99 -5.82 5.11
CA GLN A 127 11.03 -5.74 4.09
C GLN A 127 11.52 -7.14 3.80
N ASP A 128 11.54 -7.53 2.54
CA ASP A 128 12.17 -8.76 2.12
C ASP A 128 13.57 -8.49 1.57
N GLY A 129 14.55 -9.19 2.14
CA GLY A 129 15.96 -8.96 1.80
C GLY A 129 16.36 -9.55 0.45
N GLU A 130 15.64 -10.54 -0.06
CA GLU A 130 15.95 -11.22 -1.32
C GLU A 130 15.28 -10.51 -2.51
N SER A 131 13.98 -10.27 -2.43
CA SER A 131 13.22 -9.65 -3.52
C SER A 131 13.26 -8.11 -3.52
N GLY A 132 13.70 -7.52 -2.43
CA GLY A 132 13.66 -6.06 -2.23
C GLY A 132 12.26 -5.50 -1.96
N LEU A 133 11.23 -6.35 -1.81
CA LEU A 133 9.87 -5.91 -1.50
C LEU A 133 9.84 -5.17 -0.16
N ASN A 134 9.32 -3.94 -0.19
CA ASN A 134 9.10 -3.14 1.02
C ASN A 134 7.66 -2.68 1.06
N LEU A 135 6.99 -2.94 2.17
CA LEU A 135 5.63 -2.49 2.36
C LEU A 135 5.36 -2.06 3.80
N GLN A 136 4.28 -1.35 3.97
CA GLN A 136 3.76 -0.95 5.26
C GLN A 136 2.24 -1.13 5.32
N ILE A 137 1.73 -1.51 6.48
CA ILE A 137 0.30 -1.55 6.77
C ILE A 137 0.01 -0.57 7.89
N PRO A 138 -0.60 0.59 7.61
CA PRO A 138 -1.02 1.52 8.65
C PRO A 138 -2.28 0.99 9.32
N LEU A 139 -2.24 0.79 10.63
CA LEU A 139 -3.40 0.47 11.44
C LEU A 139 -3.70 1.68 12.32
N ILE A 140 -4.35 2.66 11.73
CA ILE A 140 -4.61 3.95 12.36
C ILE A 140 -6.06 4.37 12.13
N SER A 141 -6.62 5.07 13.10
CA SER A 141 -7.87 5.78 12.91
C SER A 141 -7.59 7.05 12.11
N SER A 142 -8.24 7.24 11.00
CA SER A 142 -8.12 8.47 10.23
C SER A 142 -9.14 9.49 10.72
N GLY A 143 -8.74 10.71 10.94
CA GLY A 143 -9.68 11.80 11.26
C GLY A 143 -10.71 12.07 10.15
N SER A 144 -11.17 13.30 10.03
CA SER A 144 -12.25 13.70 9.10
C SER A 144 -11.89 13.62 7.60
N ASN A 145 -10.61 13.65 7.24
CA ASN A 145 -10.15 13.60 5.84
C ASN A 145 -9.65 12.18 5.51
N ARG A 146 -10.56 11.35 5.07
CA ARG A 146 -10.26 9.95 4.73
C ARG A 146 -9.94 9.81 3.26
N THR A 147 -8.78 9.25 3.01
CA THR A 147 -8.32 8.83 1.69
C THR A 147 -7.86 7.38 1.77
N SER A 148 -7.63 6.74 0.64
CA SER A 148 -7.21 5.33 0.63
C SER A 148 -5.88 5.10 1.34
N ASP A 149 -5.02 6.12 1.45
CA ASP A 149 -3.72 6.03 2.13
C ASP A 149 -3.80 5.91 3.67
N SER A 150 -4.99 6.09 4.25
CA SER A 150 -5.23 5.87 5.69
C SER A 150 -5.76 4.48 6.02
N LEU A 151 -5.99 3.63 5.04
CA LEU A 151 -6.57 2.30 5.21
C LEU A 151 -5.49 1.24 5.48
N ALA A 152 -5.85 0.22 6.28
CA ALA A 152 -4.93 -0.81 6.76
C ALA A 152 -4.71 -1.95 5.76
N PHE A 153 -4.26 -1.62 4.56
CA PHE A 153 -3.84 -2.60 3.56
C PHE A 153 -2.31 -2.51 3.32
N PRO A 154 -1.71 -3.49 2.63
CA PRO A 154 -0.30 -3.42 2.28
C PRO A 154 -0.01 -2.29 1.30
N HIS A 155 0.53 -1.17 1.79
CA HIS A 155 1.01 -0.08 0.97
C HIS A 155 2.40 -0.44 0.46
N CYS A 156 2.49 -0.77 -0.81
CA CYS A 156 3.73 -1.08 -1.50
C CYS A 156 3.83 -0.20 -2.75
N PRO A 157 4.43 0.98 -2.61
CA PRO A 157 4.57 1.93 -3.71
C PRO A 157 5.27 1.34 -4.92
N GLY A 158 4.70 1.55 -6.11
CA GLY A 158 5.21 0.99 -7.37
C GLY A 158 4.83 -0.47 -7.63
N VAL A 159 4.12 -1.12 -6.69
CA VAL A 159 3.63 -2.50 -6.83
C VAL A 159 2.11 -2.54 -6.77
N PHE A 160 1.52 -1.88 -5.77
CA PHE A 160 0.07 -1.73 -5.63
C PHE A 160 -0.32 -0.28 -5.82
N ASP A 161 -1.34 -0.05 -6.61
CA ASP A 161 -1.93 1.26 -6.78
C ASP A 161 -3.11 1.48 -5.83
N TRP A 162 -3.34 2.71 -5.45
CA TRP A 162 -4.54 3.14 -4.73
C TRP A 162 -4.86 4.59 -5.05
N PRO A 163 -6.13 4.98 -5.07
CA PRO A 163 -6.50 6.35 -5.33
C PRO A 163 -5.98 7.29 -4.24
N ALA A 164 -5.23 8.29 -4.65
CA ALA A 164 -4.60 9.23 -3.72
C ALA A 164 -5.57 10.24 -3.11
N ASN A 165 -6.63 10.56 -3.86
CA ASN A 165 -7.58 11.62 -3.49
C ASN A 165 -9.00 11.10 -3.26
N LYS A 166 -9.18 9.79 -3.15
CA LYS A 166 -10.48 9.16 -2.98
C LYS A 166 -10.43 8.14 -1.85
N TYR A 167 -11.48 8.09 -1.07
CA TYR A 167 -11.69 7.00 -0.13
C TYR A 167 -12.21 5.79 -0.91
N MET A 168 -11.33 4.89 -1.24
CA MET A 168 -11.65 3.63 -1.88
C MET A 168 -10.83 2.52 -1.20
N PRO A 169 -11.47 1.58 -0.50
CA PRO A 169 -10.75 0.44 0.04
C PRO A 169 -10.23 -0.42 -1.11
N VAL A 170 -8.93 -0.61 -1.13
CA VAL A 170 -8.24 -1.55 -2.01
C VAL A 170 -7.53 -2.58 -1.14
N LEU A 171 -7.43 -3.81 -1.60
CA LEU A 171 -6.82 -4.93 -0.86
C LEU A 171 -7.48 -5.20 0.51
N LEU A 172 -8.71 -4.76 0.68
CA LEU A 172 -9.53 -4.96 1.88
C LEU A 172 -10.95 -5.35 1.49
N PRO A 173 -11.57 -6.30 2.20
CA PRO A 173 -12.97 -6.59 1.99
C PRO A 173 -13.87 -5.46 2.52
N GLU A 174 -14.85 -5.11 1.73
CA GLU A 174 -15.92 -4.20 2.10
C GLU A 174 -17.23 -4.98 2.13
N LEU A 175 -17.91 -4.95 3.26
CA LEU A 175 -19.20 -5.63 3.48
C LEU A 175 -20.32 -4.60 3.63
N THR A 176 -21.41 -4.77 2.90
CA THR A 176 -22.59 -3.90 2.98
C THR A 176 -23.73 -4.62 3.66
N PHE A 177 -24.26 -4.03 4.73
CA PHE A 177 -25.41 -4.46 5.49
C PHE A 177 -26.43 -3.32 5.56
N GLY A 178 -27.42 -3.30 4.68
CA GLY A 178 -28.34 -2.16 4.54
C GLY A 178 -27.56 -0.86 4.22
N GLU A 179 -27.66 0.13 5.09
CA GLU A 179 -26.97 1.41 4.95
C GLU A 179 -25.52 1.40 5.46
N HIS A 180 -25.08 0.31 6.09
CA HIS A 180 -23.80 0.21 6.73
C HIS A 180 -22.75 -0.44 5.82
N VAL A 181 -21.68 0.26 5.58
CA VAL A 181 -20.51 -0.24 4.86
C VAL A 181 -19.39 -0.47 5.87
N ILE A 182 -18.97 -1.73 6.02
CA ILE A 182 -17.98 -2.20 6.99
C ILE A 182 -16.66 -2.48 6.30
N ILE A 183 -15.56 -2.03 6.92
CA ILE A 183 -14.19 -2.28 6.44
C ILE A 183 -13.30 -2.59 7.65
N PRO A 184 -12.54 -3.69 7.68
CA PRO A 184 -11.68 -4.05 8.81
C PRO A 184 -10.34 -3.28 8.76
N SER A 185 -10.37 -1.97 8.94
CA SER A 185 -9.28 -1.10 8.50
C SER A 185 -8.76 -0.04 9.47
N PHE A 186 -9.38 0.20 10.62
CA PHE A 186 -9.07 1.43 11.35
C PHE A 186 -8.15 1.27 12.55
N TYR A 187 -8.36 0.25 13.34
CA TYR A 187 -7.55 -0.11 14.51
C TYR A 187 -7.81 -1.56 14.87
N GLY A 188 -6.94 -2.13 15.65
CA GLY A 188 -7.09 -3.51 16.11
C GLY A 188 -7.02 -3.65 17.60
N LYS A 189 -7.15 -4.89 18.04
CA LYS A 189 -6.78 -5.39 19.34
C LYS A 189 -5.92 -6.62 19.17
N ASN A 190 -5.13 -6.94 20.21
CA ASN A 190 -4.28 -8.11 20.20
C ASN A 190 -3.35 -8.14 18.98
N CYS A 191 -2.84 -6.96 18.61
CA CYS A 191 -1.92 -6.85 17.48
C CYS A 191 -0.65 -7.65 17.78
N THR A 192 -0.39 -8.64 16.96
CA THR A 192 0.77 -9.53 17.08
C THR A 192 1.51 -9.66 15.77
N THR A 193 2.81 -9.78 15.86
CA THR A 193 3.69 -10.06 14.72
C THR A 193 4.74 -11.07 15.13
N GLY A 194 5.24 -11.84 14.18
CA GLY A 194 6.27 -12.82 14.44
C GLY A 194 6.67 -13.60 13.22
N LEU A 195 7.55 -14.55 13.43
CA LEU A 195 7.96 -15.52 12.42
C LEU A 195 6.95 -16.67 12.38
N GLY A 196 6.49 -16.96 11.19
CA GLY A 196 5.65 -18.11 10.89
C GLY A 196 6.45 -19.29 10.32
N LEU A 197 5.75 -20.24 9.73
CA LEU A 197 6.36 -21.38 9.04
C LEU A 197 7.13 -20.90 7.81
N ARG A 198 8.20 -21.64 7.43
CA ARG A 198 9.00 -21.37 6.24
C ARG A 198 9.60 -19.96 6.16
N LYS A 199 10.01 -19.40 7.30
CA LYS A 199 10.57 -18.04 7.40
C LYS A 199 9.60 -16.92 6.97
N SER A 200 8.29 -17.19 6.94
CA SER A 200 7.29 -16.15 6.70
C SER A 200 7.16 -15.24 7.93
N PHE A 201 6.75 -14.01 7.70
CA PHE A 201 6.32 -13.11 8.77
C PHE A 201 4.81 -13.03 8.77
N TYR A 202 4.22 -12.79 9.94
CA TYR A 202 2.81 -12.50 10.04
C TYR A 202 2.54 -11.21 10.82
N PHE A 203 1.44 -10.58 10.48
CA PHE A 203 0.83 -9.49 11.25
C PHE A 203 -0.65 -9.79 11.43
N ARG A 204 -1.08 -9.91 12.67
CA ARG A 204 -2.45 -10.26 13.05
C ARG A 204 -3.03 -9.22 13.96
N TYR A 205 -4.31 -8.97 13.79
CA TYR A 205 -5.09 -8.17 14.72
C TYR A 205 -6.54 -8.60 14.72
N ASP A 206 -7.19 -8.39 15.85
CA ASP A 206 -8.62 -8.57 16.03
C ASP A 206 -9.33 -7.22 15.90
N GLN A 207 -10.43 -7.19 15.21
CA GLN A 207 -11.39 -6.11 15.23
C GLN A 207 -12.65 -6.65 15.93
N PRO A 208 -12.76 -6.46 17.26
CA PRO A 208 -13.77 -7.14 18.07
C PRO A 208 -15.20 -6.65 17.81
N GLU A 209 -15.32 -5.51 17.15
CA GLU A 209 -16.59 -4.92 16.72
C GLU A 209 -16.46 -4.50 15.27
N LEU A 210 -17.49 -4.71 14.47
CA LEU A 210 -17.52 -4.25 13.09
C LEU A 210 -17.75 -2.74 13.03
N ILE A 211 -16.94 -2.08 12.23
CA ILE A 211 -16.82 -0.62 12.19
C ILE A 211 -17.14 -0.15 10.78
N THR A 212 -17.99 0.85 10.66
CA THR A 212 -18.35 1.44 9.38
C THR A 212 -17.18 2.22 8.78
N LYS A 213 -17.26 2.49 7.48
CA LYS A 213 -16.33 3.39 6.80
C LYS A 213 -16.21 4.77 7.46
N ASP A 214 -17.20 5.18 8.26
CA ASP A 214 -17.21 6.43 9.01
C ASP A 214 -16.74 6.27 10.45
N GLU A 215 -16.07 5.15 10.77
CA GLU A 215 -15.54 4.80 12.09
C GLU A 215 -16.60 4.67 13.19
N LYS A 216 -17.84 4.40 12.81
CA LYS A 216 -18.89 4.11 13.77
C LYS A 216 -18.93 2.62 14.05
N ILE A 217 -18.95 2.25 15.31
CA ILE A 217 -19.17 0.88 15.74
C ILE A 217 -20.65 0.53 15.52
N ILE A 218 -20.90 -0.61 14.91
CA ILE A 218 -22.23 -1.20 14.85
C ILE A 218 -22.33 -2.23 15.97
N PRO A 219 -23.04 -1.90 17.06
CA PRO A 219 -23.14 -2.78 18.20
C PRO A 219 -23.76 -4.12 17.79
N ASP A 220 -23.23 -5.20 18.34
CA ASP A 220 -23.75 -6.56 18.18
C ASP A 220 -23.85 -7.11 16.75
N LEU A 221 -23.27 -6.43 15.76
CA LEU A 221 -23.20 -6.97 14.41
C LEU A 221 -22.21 -8.13 14.33
N GLY A 222 -21.02 -7.96 14.89
CA GLY A 222 -20.00 -9.03 14.85
C GLY A 222 -18.57 -8.54 15.05
N SER A 223 -17.62 -9.36 14.61
CA SER A 223 -16.19 -9.10 14.69
C SER A 223 -15.48 -9.55 13.41
N CYS A 224 -14.27 -9.05 13.21
CA CYS A 224 -13.37 -9.51 12.15
C CYS A 224 -11.99 -9.84 12.74
N LYS A 225 -11.39 -10.94 12.30
CA LYS A 225 -9.97 -11.24 12.51
C LYS A 225 -9.25 -11.05 11.20
N VAL A 226 -8.13 -10.35 11.25
CA VAL A 226 -7.28 -10.10 10.09
C VAL A 226 -5.91 -10.73 10.33
N ASN A 227 -5.41 -11.46 9.33
CA ASN A 227 -4.08 -12.03 9.33
C ASN A 227 -3.41 -11.75 7.99
N TRP A 228 -2.34 -10.98 8.03
CA TRP A 228 -1.45 -10.81 6.91
C TRP A 228 -0.26 -11.73 7.06
N THR A 229 0.09 -12.44 6.00
CA THR A 229 1.28 -13.31 5.95
C THR A 229 2.16 -12.90 4.78
N PHE A 230 3.47 -12.82 5.03
CA PHE A 230 4.49 -12.37 4.09
C PHE A 230 5.56 -13.46 3.96
N SER A 231 5.82 -13.92 2.74
CA SER A 231 6.83 -14.94 2.45
C SER A 231 7.57 -14.56 1.16
N GLY A 232 8.75 -13.99 1.31
CA GLY A 232 9.43 -13.33 0.19
C GLY A 232 8.53 -12.24 -0.39
N LYS A 233 8.28 -12.28 -1.70
CA LYS A 233 7.38 -11.34 -2.38
C LYS A 233 5.89 -11.71 -2.27
N LYS A 234 5.55 -12.88 -1.75
CA LYS A 234 4.17 -13.32 -1.63
C LYS A 234 3.51 -12.74 -0.40
N ILE A 235 2.35 -12.10 -0.59
CA ILE A 235 1.52 -11.50 0.45
C ILE A 235 0.19 -12.23 0.47
N THR A 236 -0.28 -12.64 1.64
CA THR A 236 -1.58 -13.27 1.81
C THR A 236 -2.38 -12.53 2.86
N GLY A 237 -3.58 -12.08 2.50
CA GLY A 237 -4.56 -11.48 3.42
C GLY A 237 -5.67 -12.50 3.73
N GLU A 238 -5.89 -12.74 5.01
CA GLU A 238 -6.95 -13.61 5.51
C GLU A 238 -7.90 -12.77 6.38
N PHE A 239 -9.16 -12.77 6.04
CA PHE A 239 -10.22 -12.03 6.73
C PHE A 239 -11.28 -13.02 7.19
N THR A 240 -11.50 -13.09 8.51
CA THR A 240 -12.52 -13.96 9.10
C THR A 240 -13.58 -13.13 9.80
N PHE A 241 -14.75 -13.08 9.21
CA PHE A 241 -15.91 -12.39 9.77
C PHE A 241 -16.77 -13.34 10.58
N THR A 242 -17.20 -12.89 11.75
CA THR A 242 -18.14 -13.63 12.61
C THR A 242 -19.25 -12.69 13.01
N VAL A 243 -20.49 -13.02 12.67
CA VAL A 243 -21.65 -12.21 13.06
C VAL A 243 -22.24 -12.74 14.36
N LYS A 244 -22.73 -11.83 15.21
CA LYS A 244 -23.36 -12.17 16.48
C LYS A 244 -24.84 -12.56 16.31
N ASN A 245 -25.52 -11.87 15.42
CA ASN A 245 -26.94 -12.11 15.11
C ASN A 245 -27.10 -12.50 13.64
N GLN A 246 -28.21 -13.14 13.30
CA GLN A 246 -28.54 -13.38 11.90
C GLN A 246 -28.70 -12.05 11.20
N VAL A 247 -27.99 -11.88 10.09
CA VAL A 247 -27.99 -10.64 9.30
C VAL A 247 -27.87 -10.95 7.82
N GLN A 248 -28.50 -10.13 6.99
CA GLN A 248 -28.34 -10.19 5.56
C GLN A 248 -27.16 -9.32 5.14
N LEU A 249 -26.15 -9.93 4.52
CA LEU A 249 -25.12 -9.25 3.76
C LEU A 249 -25.68 -8.97 2.37
N ASP A 250 -25.79 -7.71 1.99
CA ASP A 250 -26.35 -7.31 0.70
C ASP A 250 -25.29 -7.38 -0.40
N LYS A 251 -24.06 -6.99 -0.06
CA LYS A 251 -22.95 -6.97 -1.00
C LYS A 251 -21.60 -7.18 -0.28
N MET A 252 -20.71 -7.92 -0.92
CA MET A 252 -19.29 -7.95 -0.59
C MET A 252 -18.47 -7.53 -1.80
N ARG A 253 -17.45 -6.72 -1.59
CA ARG A 253 -16.48 -6.43 -2.62
C ARG A 253 -15.07 -6.37 -2.06
N TYR A 254 -14.11 -6.71 -2.91
CA TYR A 254 -12.69 -6.61 -2.66
C TYR A 254 -12.04 -6.06 -3.93
N GLN A 255 -11.36 -4.92 -3.84
CA GLN A 255 -10.91 -4.19 -5.01
C GLN A 255 -9.40 -4.16 -5.11
N ILE A 256 -8.89 -4.22 -6.34
CA ILE A 256 -7.48 -4.04 -6.69
C ILE A 256 -7.42 -2.96 -7.76
N ALA A 257 -6.70 -1.89 -7.48
CA ALA A 257 -6.52 -0.78 -8.42
C ALA A 257 -5.24 -0.99 -9.23
N LEU A 258 -5.30 -0.73 -10.52
CA LEU A 258 -4.28 -1.06 -11.49
C LEU A 258 -3.93 0.15 -12.34
N GLY A 259 -2.65 0.51 -12.35
CA GLY A 259 -2.09 1.55 -13.22
C GLY A 259 -1.75 1.06 -14.64
N LEU A 260 -1.77 -0.25 -14.89
CA LEU A 260 -1.42 -0.84 -16.17
C LEU A 260 -2.66 -1.14 -17.03
N PRO A 261 -2.58 -0.95 -18.38
CA PRO A 261 -3.74 -1.03 -19.24
C PRO A 261 -4.24 -2.45 -19.57
N HIS A 262 -3.61 -3.51 -19.06
CA HIS A 262 -3.97 -4.87 -19.42
C HIS A 262 -3.94 -5.82 -18.23
N SER A 263 -5.11 -6.30 -17.86
CA SER A 263 -5.28 -7.48 -17.00
C SER A 263 -5.67 -8.69 -17.84
N GLN A 264 -5.15 -9.86 -17.48
CA GLN A 264 -5.56 -11.12 -18.10
C GLN A 264 -6.19 -12.02 -17.04
N TYR A 265 -7.46 -12.35 -17.21
CA TYR A 265 -8.09 -13.40 -16.41
C TYR A 265 -7.59 -14.75 -16.85
N ARG A 266 -7.09 -15.54 -15.92
CA ARG A 266 -6.73 -16.94 -16.20
C ARG A 266 -7.85 -17.91 -15.85
N ASN A 267 -8.59 -17.64 -14.78
CA ASN A 267 -9.74 -18.43 -14.33
C ASN A 267 -10.57 -17.61 -13.33
N ALA A 268 -11.66 -18.19 -12.83
CA ALA A 268 -12.57 -17.52 -11.89
C ALA A 268 -11.95 -17.14 -10.54
N SER A 269 -10.81 -17.75 -10.17
CA SER A 269 -10.17 -17.54 -8.86
C SER A 269 -8.85 -16.75 -8.96
N SER A 270 -8.30 -16.53 -10.14
CA SER A 270 -7.02 -15.85 -10.31
C SER A 270 -6.96 -14.93 -11.52
N PHE A 271 -6.13 -13.92 -11.45
CA PHE A 271 -5.75 -13.08 -12.58
C PHE A 271 -4.27 -12.72 -12.53
N THR A 272 -3.74 -12.31 -13.66
CA THR A 272 -2.38 -11.79 -13.78
C THR A 272 -2.43 -10.47 -14.53
N LEU A 273 -1.71 -9.50 -14.01
CA LEU A 273 -1.58 -8.18 -14.62
C LEU A 273 -0.33 -8.14 -15.46
N GLY A 274 -0.50 -7.77 -16.71
CA GLY A 274 0.59 -7.62 -17.64
C GLY A 274 1.54 -8.82 -17.67
N PRO A 275 2.56 -8.84 -18.48
CA PRO A 275 3.48 -9.97 -18.47
C PRO A 275 4.22 -10.14 -17.14
N ASP A 276 4.37 -9.09 -16.31
CA ASP A 276 5.35 -9.14 -15.22
C ASP A 276 4.98 -8.34 -13.95
N SER A 277 3.71 -8.09 -13.61
CA SER A 277 3.47 -7.15 -12.52
C SER A 277 2.77 -7.67 -11.28
N LEU A 278 1.69 -8.42 -11.40
CA LEU A 278 0.96 -8.91 -10.23
C LEU A 278 0.17 -10.19 -10.55
N ARG A 279 0.33 -11.18 -9.71
CA ARG A 279 -0.55 -12.36 -9.69
C ARG A 279 -1.41 -12.32 -8.45
N ALA A 280 -2.72 -12.40 -8.61
CA ALA A 280 -3.66 -12.54 -7.51
C ALA A 280 -4.45 -13.84 -7.61
N GLU A 281 -4.69 -14.45 -6.47
CA GLU A 281 -5.40 -15.73 -6.35
C GLU A 281 -6.32 -15.74 -5.14
N VAL A 282 -7.56 -16.14 -5.34
CA VAL A 282 -8.51 -16.40 -4.25
C VAL A 282 -8.28 -17.82 -3.73
N ILE A 283 -7.77 -17.93 -2.51
CA ILE A 283 -7.48 -19.23 -1.88
C ILE A 283 -8.73 -19.76 -1.17
N LYS A 284 -9.49 -18.87 -0.53
CA LYS A 284 -10.74 -19.21 0.15
C LYS A 284 -11.73 -18.07 0.02
N ASP A 285 -12.96 -18.41 -0.32
CA ASP A 285 -14.06 -17.44 -0.42
C ASP A 285 -15.38 -18.08 0.00
N ASP A 286 -15.80 -17.84 1.23
CA ASP A 286 -17.10 -18.28 1.74
C ASP A 286 -18.26 -17.35 1.28
N PHE A 287 -17.93 -16.27 0.57
CA PHE A 287 -18.91 -15.33 0.01
C PHE A 287 -19.35 -15.70 -1.41
N HIS A 288 -18.64 -16.61 -2.08
CA HIS A 288 -18.93 -17.02 -3.47
C HIS A 288 -18.96 -15.83 -4.42
N ALA A 289 -17.94 -15.02 -4.38
CA ALA A 289 -17.79 -13.82 -5.19
C ALA A 289 -17.16 -14.13 -6.56
N THR A 290 -17.33 -13.24 -7.50
CA THR A 290 -16.78 -13.34 -8.86
C THR A 290 -15.97 -12.12 -9.21
N TRP A 291 -14.94 -12.27 -10.04
CA TRP A 291 -14.14 -11.15 -10.53
C TRP A 291 -14.88 -10.38 -11.63
N VAL A 292 -14.87 -9.07 -11.48
CA VAL A 292 -15.36 -8.12 -12.48
C VAL A 292 -14.29 -7.09 -12.74
N ASP A 293 -14.07 -6.78 -14.00
CA ASP A 293 -13.14 -5.75 -14.44
C ASP A 293 -13.89 -4.47 -14.77
N THR A 294 -13.40 -3.35 -14.29
CA THR A 294 -13.96 -2.03 -14.56
C THR A 294 -12.87 -1.13 -15.10
N GLU A 295 -13.00 -0.77 -16.37
CA GLU A 295 -12.16 0.26 -16.97
C GLU A 295 -12.52 1.63 -16.36
N ILE A 296 -11.50 2.37 -15.95
CA ILE A 296 -11.65 3.72 -15.45
C ILE A 296 -11.44 4.69 -16.60
N VAL A 297 -12.47 5.43 -16.95
CA VAL A 297 -12.38 6.48 -17.94
C VAL A 297 -11.36 7.51 -17.49
N SER A 298 -10.36 7.75 -18.32
CA SER A 298 -9.08 8.39 -17.98
C SER A 298 -9.16 9.85 -17.55
N GLU A 299 -10.32 10.48 -17.62
CA GLU A 299 -10.51 11.91 -17.33
C GLU A 299 -10.96 12.19 -15.89
N ASP A 300 -11.32 11.17 -15.10
CA ASP A 300 -11.69 11.37 -13.71
C ASP A 300 -10.43 11.52 -12.84
N PRO A 301 -10.09 12.74 -12.38
CA PRO A 301 -8.88 12.99 -11.60
C PRO A 301 -8.90 12.30 -10.22
N THR A 302 -10.03 11.75 -9.81
CA THR A 302 -10.16 11.03 -8.53
C THR A 302 -9.49 9.66 -8.57
N PHE A 303 -9.28 9.09 -9.76
CA PHE A 303 -8.61 7.81 -9.97
C PHE A 303 -7.13 7.95 -10.33
N CYS A 304 -6.45 8.92 -9.74
CA CYS A 304 -4.99 9.00 -9.81
C CYS A 304 -4.37 8.38 -8.56
N SER A 305 -3.44 7.46 -8.75
CA SER A 305 -2.56 6.96 -7.71
C SER A 305 -1.39 7.93 -7.48
N TYR A 306 -0.50 7.59 -6.54
CA TYR A 306 0.76 8.32 -6.35
C TYR A 306 1.78 8.09 -7.47
N TYR A 307 1.54 7.13 -8.34
CA TYR A 307 2.45 6.69 -9.40
C TYR A 307 1.86 6.80 -10.81
N GLY A 308 0.69 7.39 -10.94
CA GLY A 308 0.04 7.60 -12.21
C GLY A 308 -1.46 7.33 -12.21
N LYS A 309 -2.03 7.26 -13.38
CA LYS A 309 -3.47 6.98 -13.53
C LYS A 309 -3.78 5.54 -13.20
N ILE A 310 -4.92 5.34 -12.55
CA ILE A 310 -5.54 4.02 -12.40
C ILE A 310 -6.39 3.78 -13.64
N HIS A 311 -6.05 2.77 -14.41
CA HIS A 311 -6.77 2.42 -15.64
C HIS A 311 -7.87 1.39 -15.42
N TYR A 312 -7.68 0.51 -14.46
CA TYR A 312 -8.64 -0.57 -14.17
C TYR A 312 -8.81 -0.77 -12.67
N ILE A 313 -9.99 -1.22 -12.30
CA ILE A 313 -10.26 -1.75 -10.97
C ILE A 313 -10.77 -3.17 -11.15
N GLN A 314 -10.00 -4.12 -10.66
CA GLN A 314 -10.42 -5.51 -10.53
C GLN A 314 -11.21 -5.65 -9.24
N THR A 315 -12.43 -6.09 -9.32
CA THR A 315 -13.30 -6.26 -8.16
C THR A 315 -13.74 -7.72 -8.04
N LEU A 316 -13.38 -8.34 -6.94
CA LEU A 316 -14.03 -9.57 -6.51
C LEU A 316 -15.32 -9.17 -5.81
N VAL A 317 -16.46 -9.52 -6.37
CA VAL A 317 -17.76 -9.03 -5.91
C VAL A 317 -18.78 -10.14 -5.76
N ARG A 318 -19.52 -10.07 -4.67
CA ARG A 318 -20.81 -10.73 -4.51
C ARG A 318 -21.89 -9.66 -4.48
N GLU A 319 -22.82 -9.72 -5.41
CA GLU A 319 -23.94 -8.78 -5.50
C GLU A 319 -25.28 -9.38 -5.05
N HIS A 320 -25.31 -10.69 -4.81
CA HIS A 320 -26.51 -11.37 -4.33
C HIS A 320 -26.52 -11.45 -2.80
N PRO A 321 -27.66 -11.20 -2.16
CA PRO A 321 -27.76 -11.28 -0.70
C PRO A 321 -27.31 -12.64 -0.14
N LEU A 322 -26.65 -12.59 1.01
CA LEU A 322 -26.22 -13.77 1.77
C LEU A 322 -26.72 -13.66 3.20
N ILE A 323 -27.47 -14.65 3.65
CA ILE A 323 -27.88 -14.72 5.06
C ILE A 323 -26.71 -15.27 5.88
N MET A 324 -26.09 -14.40 6.67
CA MET A 324 -25.04 -14.77 7.60
C MET A 324 -25.66 -15.22 8.93
N ARG A 325 -25.27 -16.41 9.40
CA ARG A 325 -25.83 -17.04 10.60
C ARG A 325 -25.01 -16.74 11.84
N PRO A 326 -25.62 -16.58 13.01
CA PRO A 326 -24.90 -16.29 14.25
C PRO A 326 -23.82 -17.32 14.56
N GLY A 327 -22.65 -16.86 14.96
CA GLY A 327 -21.51 -17.70 15.33
C GLY A 327 -20.81 -18.39 14.16
N GLN A 328 -21.34 -18.34 12.95
CA GLN A 328 -20.69 -18.88 11.75
C GLN A 328 -19.58 -17.94 11.31
N GLN A 329 -18.46 -18.52 10.88
CA GLN A 329 -17.32 -17.79 10.31
C GLN A 329 -17.44 -17.76 8.79
N TYR A 330 -17.18 -16.58 8.23
CA TYR A 330 -17.12 -16.33 6.79
C TYR A 330 -15.73 -15.81 6.45
N ASN A 331 -15.02 -16.55 5.62
CA ASN A 331 -13.62 -16.30 5.34
C ASN A 331 -13.44 -15.79 3.92
N LEU A 332 -12.53 -14.85 3.77
CA LEU A 332 -11.94 -14.44 2.51
C LEU A 332 -10.43 -14.53 2.65
N THR A 333 -9.77 -15.29 1.78
CA THR A 333 -8.30 -15.38 1.75
C THR A 333 -7.83 -15.13 0.34
N ILE A 334 -7.03 -14.09 0.17
CA ILE A 334 -6.47 -13.68 -1.12
C ILE A 334 -4.96 -13.60 -1.00
N SER A 335 -4.27 -14.16 -1.98
CA SER A 335 -2.83 -14.12 -2.11
C SER A 335 -2.42 -13.25 -3.28
N PHE A 336 -1.36 -12.47 -3.08
CA PHE A 336 -0.74 -11.62 -4.09
C PHE A 336 0.72 -11.98 -4.23
N GLU A 337 1.20 -11.99 -5.45
CA GLU A 337 2.62 -12.19 -5.75
C GLU A 337 3.04 -11.15 -6.79
N PRO A 338 3.60 -10.01 -6.37
CA PRO A 338 4.12 -9.03 -7.30
C PRO A 338 5.42 -9.56 -7.92
N ASP A 339 5.53 -9.45 -9.23
CA ASP A 339 6.81 -9.61 -9.90
C ASP A 339 7.57 -8.30 -9.76
N VAL A 340 8.38 -8.22 -8.72
CA VAL A 340 9.30 -7.10 -8.55
C VAL A 340 10.35 -7.24 -9.64
N ILE A 341 10.35 -6.32 -10.59
CA ILE A 341 11.42 -6.23 -11.57
C ILE A 341 12.69 -5.94 -10.78
N ALA A 342 13.56 -6.93 -10.70
CA ALA A 342 14.93 -6.67 -10.29
C ALA A 342 15.48 -5.67 -11.32
N ILE A 343 15.77 -4.45 -10.89
CA ILE A 343 16.52 -3.51 -11.73
C ILE A 343 17.89 -4.17 -11.86
N GLU A 344 18.12 -4.80 -13.02
CA GLU A 344 19.46 -5.28 -13.35
C GLU A 344 20.42 -4.09 -13.27
N GLU A 345 21.52 -4.29 -12.55
CA GLU A 345 22.56 -3.28 -12.29
C GLU A 345 23.23 -2.79 -13.58
#